data_13a55c9e48050860599b17375769d5f1
#
_entry.id   13a55c9e48050860599b17375769d5f1
#
_cell.length_a   1.000
_cell.length_b   1.000
_cell.length_c   1.000
_cell.angle_alpha   90.00
_cell.angle_beta   90.00
_cell.angle_gamma   90.00
#
_symmetry.space_group_name_H-M   'P 1'
#
loop_
_entity.id
_entity.type
_entity.pdbx_description
1 polymer ?
#
loop_
_entity_poly.entity_id
_entity_poly.type
_entity_poly.pdbx_seq_one_letter_code
_entity_poly.pdbx_strand_id
1 'polypeptide(L)'
;NTGNETMYFTIGAHPAFRFAKKDEVKSDYILKFPGKDQLEYILVDKETEDGMGTAIPEEKRTLKLENNTYVLNEEIFDNDALILDGTQIEEAWVCHKDGTPYVGMKCEGFPSFGIWSVKDAPFVCLEPWMGRCDDRGFNKEISQKNNINKVEPGKEFLKAYTIIVA
;
A
#
# COMPACT_ATOMS: atom_id res chain seq x y z
N ASN A 1 -4.69 19.21 -15.89
CA ASN A 1 -4.94 20.45 -15.16
C ASN A 1 -5.49 21.50 -16.11
N THR A 2 -6.76 21.80 -15.99
CA THR A 2 -7.46 22.81 -16.80
C THR A 2 -7.51 24.19 -16.11
N GLY A 3 -6.94 24.31 -14.91
CA GLY A 3 -6.82 25.57 -14.18
C GLY A 3 -5.69 26.45 -14.68
N ASN A 4 -5.44 27.53 -13.96
CA ASN A 4 -4.40 28.52 -14.26
C ASN A 4 -3.24 28.53 -13.25
N GLU A 5 -3.30 27.65 -12.25
CA GLU A 5 -2.27 27.47 -11.21
C GLU A 5 -1.81 26.03 -11.16
N THR A 6 -0.62 25.78 -10.59
CA THR A 6 -0.11 24.42 -10.32
C THR A 6 -1.08 23.68 -9.40
N MET A 7 -1.50 22.50 -9.81
CA MET A 7 -2.36 21.62 -9.00
C MET A 7 -1.48 20.64 -8.21
N TYR A 8 -1.69 20.56 -6.90
CA TYR A 8 -1.06 19.59 -6.01
C TYR A 8 -2.09 18.57 -5.55
N PHE A 9 -1.72 17.29 -5.53
CA PHE A 9 -2.64 16.20 -5.15
C PHE A 9 -1.91 14.92 -4.75
N THR A 10 -2.60 14.06 -4.04
CA THR A 10 -2.27 12.63 -3.91
C THR A 10 -3.36 11.81 -4.56
N ILE A 11 -3.01 10.66 -5.09
CA ILE A 11 -3.95 9.69 -5.64
C ILE A 11 -3.41 8.29 -5.40
N GLY A 12 -4.29 7.35 -5.06
CA GLY A 12 -3.94 5.96 -4.86
C GLY A 12 -5.06 5.03 -5.30
N ALA A 13 -4.70 3.78 -5.55
CA ALA A 13 -5.68 2.73 -5.71
C ALA A 13 -5.85 1.97 -4.39
N HIS A 14 -7.04 1.39 -4.18
CA HIS A 14 -7.36 0.60 -3.00
C HIS A 14 -8.08 -0.70 -3.39
N PRO A 15 -7.51 -1.52 -4.29
CA PRO A 15 -8.12 -2.78 -4.68
C PRO A 15 -8.07 -3.79 -3.55
N ALA A 16 -9.22 -4.37 -3.20
CA ALA A 16 -9.36 -5.44 -2.25
C ALA A 16 -9.54 -6.78 -2.99
N PHE A 17 -8.70 -7.74 -2.69
CA PHE A 17 -8.73 -9.07 -3.28
C PHE A 17 -9.35 -10.05 -2.30
N ARG A 18 -10.58 -10.46 -2.59
CA ARG A 18 -11.27 -11.47 -1.80
C ARG A 18 -10.59 -12.83 -1.99
N PHE A 19 -10.51 -13.63 -0.93
CA PHE A 19 -10.00 -15.00 -1.00
C PHE A 19 -10.87 -15.88 -1.90
N ALA A 20 -10.26 -16.88 -2.54
CA ALA A 20 -10.89 -17.64 -3.62
C ALA A 20 -12.12 -18.42 -3.15
N LYS A 21 -12.09 -18.96 -1.93
CA LYS A 21 -13.20 -19.74 -1.36
C LYS A 21 -13.80 -19.03 -0.14
N LYS A 22 -15.05 -19.34 0.14
CA LYS A 22 -15.83 -18.69 1.19
C LYS A 22 -15.26 -18.88 2.61
N ASP A 23 -14.68 -20.05 2.87
CA ASP A 23 -14.21 -20.44 4.20
C ASP A 23 -12.68 -20.29 4.37
N GLU A 24 -11.99 -19.70 3.38
CA GLU A 24 -10.56 -19.42 3.46
C GLU A 24 -10.31 -18.16 4.31
N VAL A 25 -9.22 -18.23 5.07
CA VAL A 25 -8.76 -17.17 5.97
C VAL A 25 -7.37 -16.66 5.54
N LYS A 26 -6.90 -15.59 6.16
CA LYS A 26 -5.59 -15.00 5.82
C LYS A 26 -4.44 -16.02 5.83
N SER A 27 -4.39 -16.92 6.80
CA SER A 27 -3.32 -17.90 6.93
C SER A 27 -3.30 -19.01 5.87
N ASP A 28 -4.29 -19.03 4.98
CA ASP A 28 -4.30 -19.91 3.79
C ASP A 28 -3.57 -19.26 2.60
N TYR A 29 -3.09 -18.02 2.79
CA TYR A 29 -2.42 -17.23 1.76
C TYR A 29 -1.05 -16.75 2.20
N ILE A 30 -0.20 -16.52 1.22
CA ILE A 30 1.08 -15.85 1.37
C ILE A 30 1.13 -14.61 0.49
N LEU A 31 1.78 -13.57 0.97
CA LEU A 31 2.22 -12.45 0.14
C LEU A 31 3.61 -12.77 -0.40
N LYS A 32 3.82 -12.52 -1.70
CA LYS A 32 5.12 -12.73 -2.35
C LYS A 32 5.59 -11.43 -2.99
N PHE A 33 6.85 -11.09 -2.72
CA PHE A 33 7.51 -9.89 -3.22
C PHE A 33 8.80 -10.27 -3.94
N PRO A 34 8.76 -10.45 -5.27
CA PRO A 34 9.89 -10.96 -6.04
C PRO A 34 11.18 -10.17 -5.78
N GLY A 35 12.26 -10.90 -5.47
CA GLY A 35 13.60 -10.34 -5.24
C GLY A 35 13.79 -9.58 -3.93
N LYS A 36 12.86 -9.71 -2.96
CA LYS A 36 12.97 -9.07 -1.65
C LYS A 36 13.18 -10.08 -0.54
N ASP A 37 14.09 -9.79 0.39
CA ASP A 37 14.32 -10.58 1.60
C ASP A 37 13.67 -9.94 2.83
N GLN A 38 13.40 -8.65 2.75
CA GLN A 38 12.69 -7.88 3.76
C GLN A 38 12.06 -6.63 3.16
N LEU A 39 11.09 -6.07 3.86
CA LEU A 39 10.47 -4.78 3.56
C LEU A 39 10.46 -3.92 4.81
N GLU A 40 10.63 -2.62 4.65
CA GLU A 40 10.47 -1.64 5.72
C GLU A 40 9.08 -0.99 5.59
N TYR A 41 8.34 -0.94 6.68
CA TYR A 41 7.06 -0.24 6.71
C TYR A 41 6.97 0.71 7.93
N ILE A 42 6.18 1.74 7.80
CA ILE A 42 5.86 2.70 8.86
C ILE A 42 4.46 2.43 9.41
N LEU A 43 4.24 2.81 10.66
CA LEU A 43 2.97 2.62 11.34
C LEU A 43 1.99 3.75 11.03
N VAL A 44 0.72 3.47 11.32
CA VAL A 44 -0.39 4.43 11.25
C VAL A 44 -0.78 4.84 12.67
N ASP A 45 -0.87 6.15 12.92
CA ASP A 45 -1.52 6.70 14.09
C ASP A 45 -3.02 6.71 13.85
N LYS A 46 -3.75 5.91 14.62
CA LYS A 46 -5.21 5.77 14.52
C LYS A 46 -5.96 6.79 15.38
N GLU A 47 -5.26 7.45 16.29
CA GLU A 47 -5.84 8.40 17.25
C GLU A 47 -5.95 9.81 16.65
N THR A 48 -6.46 9.90 15.41
CA THR A 48 -6.75 11.17 14.77
C THR A 48 -8.20 11.56 15.00
N GLU A 49 -8.46 12.86 15.18
CA GLU A 49 -9.82 13.38 15.47
C GLU A 49 -10.83 13.01 14.36
N ASP A 50 -10.38 12.90 13.12
CA ASP A 50 -11.20 12.54 11.97
C ASP A 50 -11.26 11.02 11.70
N GLY A 51 -10.49 10.22 12.45
CA GLY A 51 -10.42 8.77 12.30
C GLY A 51 -9.74 8.29 11.01
N MET A 52 -9.12 9.20 10.24
CA MET A 52 -8.52 8.87 8.94
C MET A 52 -7.12 8.25 9.05
N GLY A 53 -6.48 8.34 10.20
CA GLY A 53 -5.13 7.89 10.43
C GLY A 53 -4.06 8.77 9.77
N THR A 54 -2.92 8.90 10.43
CA THR A 54 -1.73 9.56 9.88
C THR A 54 -0.53 8.64 9.95
N ALA A 55 0.44 8.83 9.06
CA ALA A 55 1.66 8.04 9.07
C ALA A 55 2.62 8.52 10.16
N ILE A 56 3.36 7.59 10.77
CA ILE A 56 4.40 7.87 11.78
C ILE A 56 5.77 7.51 11.17
N PRO A 57 6.41 8.39 10.38
CA PRO A 57 7.64 8.05 9.65
C PRO A 57 8.82 7.67 10.53
N GLU A 58 8.83 8.10 11.79
CA GLU A 58 9.83 7.77 12.79
C GLU A 58 9.65 6.36 13.38
N GLU A 59 8.48 5.74 13.27
CA GLU A 59 8.20 4.39 13.76
C GLU A 59 8.23 3.37 12.63
N LYS A 60 9.45 2.92 12.33
CA LYS A 60 9.70 1.93 11.29
C LYS A 60 9.74 0.52 11.85
N ARG A 61 9.23 -0.40 11.06
CA ARG A 61 9.24 -1.84 11.32
C ARG A 61 9.78 -2.59 10.12
N THR A 62 10.33 -3.77 10.36
CA THR A 62 10.83 -4.65 9.31
C THR A 62 9.94 -5.87 9.18
N LEU A 63 9.40 -6.09 7.99
CA LEU A 63 8.75 -7.34 7.60
C LEU A 63 9.81 -8.25 6.98
N LYS A 64 10.22 -9.29 7.70
CA LYS A 64 11.15 -10.31 7.19
C LYS A 64 10.39 -11.27 6.28
N LEU A 65 11.02 -11.64 5.18
CA LEU A 65 10.46 -12.55 4.19
C LEU A 65 11.26 -13.86 4.16
N GLU A 66 10.57 -14.97 4.03
CA GLU A 66 11.18 -16.27 3.76
C GLU A 66 10.99 -16.61 2.28
N ASN A 67 12.10 -16.77 1.54
CA ASN A 67 12.05 -17.00 0.09
C ASN A 67 11.18 -15.97 -0.67
N ASN A 68 11.33 -14.70 -0.32
CA ASN A 68 10.55 -13.58 -0.84
C ASN A 68 9.05 -13.62 -0.48
N THR A 69 8.64 -14.41 0.52
CA THR A 69 7.24 -14.56 0.92
C THR A 69 7.00 -14.25 2.39
N TYR A 70 5.76 -13.91 2.71
CA TYR A 70 5.25 -13.72 4.06
C TYR A 70 3.91 -14.45 4.20
N VAL A 71 3.78 -15.33 5.20
CA VAL A 71 2.49 -15.97 5.51
C VAL A 71 1.54 -14.92 6.08
N LEU A 72 0.45 -14.68 5.40
CA LEU A 72 -0.52 -13.68 5.82
C LEU A 72 -1.19 -14.11 7.13
N ASN A 73 -1.38 -13.18 8.06
CA ASN A 73 -2.02 -13.42 9.36
C ASN A 73 -2.81 -12.19 9.79
N GLU A 74 -3.55 -12.29 10.88
CA GLU A 74 -4.37 -11.19 11.40
C GLU A 74 -3.51 -10.13 12.10
N GLU A 75 -2.51 -10.56 12.84
CA GLU A 75 -1.69 -9.73 13.74
C GLU A 75 -0.89 -8.66 12.99
N ILE A 76 -0.56 -8.90 11.72
CA ILE A 76 0.16 -7.92 10.91
C ILE A 76 -0.62 -6.61 10.74
N PHE A 77 -1.95 -6.66 10.89
CA PHE A 77 -2.86 -5.52 10.75
C PHE A 77 -3.32 -4.92 12.09
N ASP A 78 -2.78 -5.36 13.22
CA ASP A 78 -3.15 -4.83 14.55
C ASP A 78 -2.91 -3.31 14.66
N ASN A 79 -1.92 -2.80 13.93
CA ASN A 79 -1.59 -1.39 13.83
C ASN A 79 -2.06 -0.73 12.51
N ASP A 80 -3.17 -1.25 11.93
CA ASP A 80 -3.72 -0.78 10.66
C ASP A 80 -2.89 -1.20 9.43
N ALA A 81 -2.85 -0.37 8.38
CA ALA A 81 -2.12 -0.64 7.16
C ALA A 81 -0.60 -0.66 7.38
N LEU A 82 0.08 -1.53 6.65
CA LEU A 82 1.52 -1.41 6.47
C LEU A 82 1.76 -0.39 5.35
N ILE A 83 2.44 0.70 5.66
CA ILE A 83 2.80 1.73 4.68
C ILE A 83 4.27 1.53 4.27
N LEU A 84 4.51 1.11 3.04
CA LEU A 84 5.83 0.90 2.49
C LEU A 84 6.20 2.09 1.60
N ASP A 85 7.06 2.96 2.08
CA ASP A 85 7.58 4.11 1.33
C ASP A 85 8.88 3.78 0.60
N GLY A 86 9.29 4.66 -0.33
CA GLY A 86 10.60 4.57 -1.01
C GLY A 86 10.61 3.64 -2.22
N THR A 87 9.49 3.46 -2.90
CA THR A 87 9.39 2.65 -4.13
C THR A 87 9.89 1.21 -3.93
N GLN A 88 9.60 0.64 -2.77
CA GLN A 88 10.06 -0.71 -2.44
C GLN A 88 9.36 -1.79 -3.27
N ILE A 89 8.11 -1.52 -3.71
CA ILE A 89 7.26 -2.50 -4.40
C ILE A 89 7.08 -2.10 -5.86
N GLU A 90 7.53 -2.96 -6.76
CA GLU A 90 7.23 -2.90 -8.19
C GLU A 90 6.27 -4.02 -8.60
N GLU A 91 6.33 -5.13 -7.85
CA GLU A 91 5.47 -6.30 -8.05
C GLU A 91 5.17 -6.97 -6.71
N ALA A 92 3.90 -7.33 -6.51
CA ALA A 92 3.42 -8.06 -5.33
C ALA A 92 2.38 -9.10 -5.74
N TRP A 93 2.35 -10.23 -5.05
CA TRP A 93 1.40 -11.31 -5.29
C TRP A 93 0.74 -11.77 -4.02
N VAL A 94 -0.54 -12.10 -4.13
CA VAL A 94 -1.25 -12.98 -3.21
C VAL A 94 -1.20 -14.37 -3.83
N CYS A 95 -0.63 -15.33 -3.12
CA CYS A 95 -0.57 -16.72 -3.54
C CYS A 95 -1.26 -17.60 -2.51
N HIS A 96 -1.74 -18.75 -2.93
CA HIS A 96 -2.14 -19.81 -1.99
C HIS A 96 -0.93 -20.27 -1.17
N LYS A 97 -1.19 -20.93 -0.04
CA LYS A 97 -0.14 -21.37 0.89
C LYS A 97 0.88 -22.32 0.26
N ASP A 98 0.50 -23.03 -0.78
CA ASP A 98 1.38 -23.93 -1.56
C ASP A 98 2.27 -23.18 -2.57
N GLY A 99 2.13 -21.86 -2.65
CA GLY A 99 2.87 -20.98 -3.56
C GLY A 99 2.20 -20.75 -4.92
N THR A 100 1.06 -21.38 -5.19
CA THR A 100 0.31 -21.17 -6.44
C THR A 100 -0.17 -19.72 -6.51
N PRO A 101 0.18 -18.95 -7.56
CA PRO A 101 -0.29 -17.59 -7.72
C PRO A 101 -1.83 -17.52 -7.78
N TYR A 102 -2.39 -16.49 -7.16
CA TYR A 102 -3.83 -16.21 -7.22
C TYR A 102 -4.11 -14.88 -7.89
N VAL A 103 -3.56 -13.81 -7.37
CA VAL A 103 -3.66 -12.48 -7.95
C VAL A 103 -2.36 -11.72 -7.71
N GLY A 104 -1.93 -10.97 -8.72
CA GLY A 104 -0.74 -10.15 -8.63
C GLY A 104 -0.98 -8.71 -9.02
N MET A 105 -0.06 -7.85 -8.67
CA MET A 105 -0.05 -6.45 -9.03
C MET A 105 1.34 -6.02 -9.48
N LYS A 106 1.40 -5.28 -10.59
CA LYS A 106 2.60 -4.55 -11.03
C LYS A 106 2.34 -3.06 -10.93
N CYS A 107 3.24 -2.35 -10.24
CA CYS A 107 3.07 -0.94 -9.90
C CYS A 107 4.41 -0.17 -9.92
N GLU A 108 5.15 -0.29 -11.01
CA GLU A 108 6.44 0.35 -11.17
C GLU A 108 6.38 1.86 -10.95
N GLY A 109 7.31 2.40 -10.15
CA GLY A 109 7.47 3.83 -9.89
C GLY A 109 6.37 4.45 -9.04
N PHE A 110 5.64 3.67 -8.24
CA PHE A 110 4.80 4.18 -7.16
C PHE A 110 5.67 4.42 -5.92
N PRO A 111 5.68 5.63 -5.35
CA PRO A 111 6.54 5.96 -4.21
C PRO A 111 6.12 5.27 -2.93
N SER A 112 4.84 4.92 -2.79
CA SER A 112 4.30 4.28 -1.59
C SER A 112 3.39 3.12 -1.98
N PHE A 113 3.30 2.14 -1.07
CA PHE A 113 2.46 0.96 -1.25
C PHE A 113 1.83 0.59 0.09
N GLY A 114 0.51 0.39 0.10
CA GLY A 114 -0.24 -0.05 1.26
C GLY A 114 -0.56 -1.54 1.20
N ILE A 115 -0.47 -2.21 2.36
CA ILE A 115 -1.02 -3.55 2.54
C ILE A 115 -1.98 -3.48 3.72
N TRP A 116 -3.22 -3.88 3.51
CA TRP A 116 -4.25 -3.73 4.53
C TRP A 116 -5.32 -4.81 4.48
N SER A 117 -5.92 -5.06 5.61
CA SER A 117 -7.13 -5.87 5.74
C SER A 117 -7.85 -5.53 7.04
N VAL A 118 -9.13 -5.86 7.10
CA VAL A 118 -9.92 -5.83 8.33
C VAL A 118 -9.78 -7.17 9.04
N LYS A 119 -9.79 -7.15 10.37
CA LYS A 119 -9.79 -8.36 11.19
C LYS A 119 -10.95 -9.29 10.78
N ASP A 120 -10.65 -10.57 10.68
CA ASP A 120 -11.57 -11.64 10.29
C ASP A 120 -12.23 -11.47 8.90
N ALA A 121 -11.82 -10.46 8.12
CA ALA A 121 -12.36 -10.26 6.78
C ALA A 121 -11.64 -11.14 5.74
N PRO A 122 -12.39 -11.73 4.79
CA PRO A 122 -11.85 -12.67 3.81
C PRO A 122 -11.22 -11.99 2.59
N PHE A 123 -10.38 -10.99 2.80
CA PHE A 123 -9.68 -10.26 1.74
C PHE A 123 -8.35 -9.69 2.21
N VAL A 124 -7.54 -9.23 1.27
CA VAL A 124 -6.39 -8.38 1.49
C VAL A 124 -6.34 -7.29 0.43
N CYS A 125 -5.94 -6.09 0.81
CA CYS A 125 -5.70 -4.98 -0.10
C CYS A 125 -4.22 -4.89 -0.46
N LEU A 126 -3.94 -4.63 -1.73
CA LEU A 126 -2.63 -4.28 -2.26
C LEU A 126 -2.77 -2.92 -2.96
N GLU A 127 -2.17 -1.89 -2.41
CA GLU A 127 -2.55 -0.52 -2.68
C GLU A 127 -1.37 0.32 -3.19
N PRO A 128 -1.20 0.49 -4.50
CA PRO A 128 -0.19 1.39 -5.04
C PRO A 128 -0.63 2.85 -4.92
N TRP A 129 0.20 3.69 -4.29
CA TRP A 129 -0.10 5.09 -4.04
C TRP A 129 0.91 6.05 -4.66
N MET A 130 0.40 7.05 -5.36
CA MET A 130 1.10 8.25 -5.77
C MET A 130 0.88 9.34 -4.70
N GLY A 131 1.64 9.22 -3.61
CA GLY A 131 1.43 9.96 -2.36
C GLY A 131 0.42 9.27 -1.45
N ARG A 132 0.59 9.42 -0.15
CA ARG A 132 -0.18 8.75 0.90
C ARG A 132 -0.84 9.74 1.87
N CYS A 133 -1.40 9.26 2.98
CA CYS A 133 -1.90 10.09 4.08
C CYS A 133 -0.82 11.04 4.63
N ASP A 134 -1.22 12.03 5.39
CA ASP A 134 -0.28 12.97 6.03
C ASP A 134 0.60 12.28 7.06
N ASP A 135 1.80 12.82 7.27
CA ASP A 135 2.60 12.48 8.42
C ASP A 135 1.96 13.06 9.69
N ARG A 136 2.08 12.37 10.80
CA ARG A 136 1.60 12.84 12.10
C ARG A 136 2.13 14.24 12.40
N GLY A 137 1.20 15.16 12.67
CA GLY A 137 1.50 16.56 12.94
C GLY A 137 1.82 17.42 11.70
N PHE A 138 1.57 16.91 10.50
CA PHE A 138 1.69 17.73 9.29
C PHE A 138 0.63 18.84 9.30
N ASN A 139 1.08 20.09 9.28
CA ASN A 139 0.23 21.29 9.33
C ASN A 139 0.70 22.38 8.36
N LYS A 140 1.36 21.97 7.27
CA LYS A 140 1.93 22.85 6.26
C LYS A 140 1.06 22.87 5.00
N GLU A 141 1.46 23.71 4.04
CA GLU A 141 0.85 23.72 2.71
C GLU A 141 0.99 22.36 2.03
N ILE A 142 -0.04 21.95 1.29
CA ILE A 142 -0.08 20.68 0.57
C ILE A 142 1.14 20.48 -0.35
N SER A 143 1.67 21.57 -0.91
CA SER A 143 2.87 21.55 -1.76
C SER A 143 4.15 21.08 -1.04
N GLN A 144 4.13 21.04 0.30
CA GLN A 144 5.25 20.60 1.15
C GLN A 144 5.09 19.15 1.65
N LYS A 145 4.00 18.50 1.27
CA LYS A 145 3.75 17.11 1.65
C LYS A 145 4.73 16.16 0.98
N ASN A 146 5.18 15.14 1.69
CA ASN A 146 6.03 14.09 1.14
C ASN A 146 5.33 13.38 -0.03
N ASN A 147 6.07 13.12 -1.10
CA ASN A 147 5.57 12.44 -2.31
C ASN A 147 4.35 13.11 -2.95
N ILE A 148 4.18 14.43 -2.78
CA ILE A 148 3.10 15.16 -3.42
C ILE A 148 3.28 15.20 -4.94
N ASN A 149 2.20 14.94 -5.67
CA ASN A 149 2.21 15.14 -7.11
C ASN A 149 1.87 16.60 -7.44
N LYS A 150 2.41 17.05 -8.57
CA LYS A 150 2.08 18.37 -9.11
C LYS A 150 1.85 18.30 -10.61
N VAL A 151 0.91 19.09 -11.10
CA VAL A 151 0.60 19.21 -12.53
C VAL A 151 0.43 20.69 -12.87
N GLU A 152 1.30 21.17 -13.74
CA GLU A 152 1.26 22.55 -14.23
C GLU A 152 0.02 22.79 -15.11
N PRO A 153 -0.43 24.04 -15.26
CA PRO A 153 -1.54 24.39 -16.16
C PRO A 153 -1.35 23.82 -17.57
N GLY A 154 -2.41 23.22 -18.11
CA GLY A 154 -2.40 22.60 -19.45
C GLY A 154 -1.60 21.31 -19.56
N LYS A 155 -1.10 20.75 -18.44
CA LYS A 155 -0.40 19.46 -18.41
C LYS A 155 -1.32 18.36 -17.86
N GLU A 156 -0.89 17.12 -18.11
CA GLU A 156 -1.59 15.91 -17.67
C GLU A 156 -0.71 15.10 -16.72
N PHE A 157 -1.36 14.38 -15.80
CA PHE A 157 -0.76 13.33 -14.99
C PHE A 157 -1.35 12.00 -15.42
N LEU A 158 -0.48 11.04 -15.69
CA LEU A 158 -0.86 9.67 -16.03
C LEU A 158 -0.03 8.70 -15.20
N LYS A 159 -0.68 7.78 -14.52
CA LYS A 159 -0.05 6.68 -13.83
C LYS A 159 -0.92 5.44 -13.95
N ALA A 160 -0.32 4.29 -14.14
CA ALA A 160 -1.02 3.03 -14.29
C ALA A 160 -0.39 1.94 -13.41
N TYR A 161 -1.19 1.00 -13.00
CA TYR A 161 -0.80 -0.27 -12.41
C TYR A 161 -1.54 -1.40 -13.14
N THR A 162 -1.06 -2.62 -13.01
CA THR A 162 -1.67 -3.79 -13.66
C THR A 162 -2.06 -4.81 -12.61
N ILE A 163 -3.31 -5.28 -12.64
CA ILE A 163 -3.77 -6.44 -11.87
C ILE A 163 -3.63 -7.67 -12.78
N ILE A 164 -3.02 -8.73 -12.26
CA ILE A 164 -2.80 -10.00 -12.95
C ILE A 164 -3.66 -11.04 -12.23
N VAL A 165 -4.56 -11.67 -12.96
CA VAL A 165 -5.36 -12.80 -12.46
C VAL A 165 -4.69 -14.08 -12.96
N ALA A 166 -4.29 -14.96 -12.02
CA ALA A 166 -3.61 -16.22 -12.33
C ALA A 166 -4.59 -17.40 -12.45
#